data_70d0adc41eadd4c15ab4701bd8494297
#
_entry.id   70d0adc41eadd4c15ab4701bd8494297
#
_cell.length_a   1.000
_cell.length_b   1.000
_cell.length_c   1.000
_cell.angle_alpha   90.00
_cell.angle_beta   90.00
_cell.angle_gamma   90.00
#
_symmetry.space_group_name_H-M   'P 1'
#
loop_
_entity.id
_entity.type
_entity.pdbx_description
1 polymer ?
#
loop_
_entity_poly.entity_id
_entity_poly.type
_entity_poly.pdbx_seq_one_letter_code
_entity_poly.pdbx_strand_id
1 'polypeptide(L)'
;YLYEPWYYRSVAKFNLDDYMGAESDASEAINLNPYINDIYDLRAICRIRQQRYDDAIADYNSAIRLEPRNRNYWFNRALCQMEAKNYDKAQLELDTVITKWKDYSNAYSLKAEVYLHQKDTVQAEKWLDQSLKLNPYDGDAWITRAYMALARKEWKVADEALTKSLHFKPNNVNSYINRALARININNLRGAMSDYDAAIDLDPHNFLAHYNRGLMRVQLGDDNRAITDFDFVIKMEPKNFMAIFNRALLHDKTGNLKAAIRDYTTVINQFPNFWTGLSARAHCYRRLGMTAKAELDEFRIFKAQMNKHLGIQPRWSAKTKKEMRKRSEID
;
A
#
# COMPACT_ATOMS: atom_id res chain seq x y z
N TYR A 1 19.99 38.67 23.19
CA TYR A 1 20.21 37.25 22.84
C TYR A 1 19.54 37.00 21.52
N LEU A 2 20.30 36.45 20.55
CA LEU A 2 19.82 36.17 19.18
C LEU A 2 19.11 34.84 19.16
N TYR A 3 17.92 34.79 18.61
CA TYR A 3 17.13 33.55 18.42
C TYR A 3 17.60 32.76 17.18
N GLU A 4 18.17 33.44 16.18
CA GLU A 4 18.53 32.90 14.88
C GLU A 4 19.48 31.68 14.96
N PRO A 5 20.53 31.66 15.80
CA PRO A 5 21.40 30.48 15.90
C PRO A 5 20.63 29.22 16.34
N TRP A 6 19.70 29.36 17.25
CA TRP A 6 18.84 28.27 17.71
C TRP A 6 17.88 27.82 16.60
N TYR A 7 17.28 28.78 15.90
CA TYR A 7 16.39 28.49 14.79
C TYR A 7 17.11 27.74 13.65
N TYR A 8 18.24 28.23 13.18
CA TYR A 8 19.00 27.56 12.10
C TYR A 8 19.55 26.21 12.53
N ARG A 9 19.95 26.05 13.80
CA ARG A 9 20.34 24.72 14.31
C ARG A 9 19.16 23.78 14.40
N SER A 10 17.98 24.25 14.77
CA SER A 10 16.73 23.47 14.71
C SER A 10 16.43 22.98 13.29
N VAL A 11 16.53 23.86 12.29
CA VAL A 11 16.36 23.48 10.87
C VAL A 11 17.38 22.42 10.44
N ALA A 12 18.65 22.58 10.84
CA ALA A 12 19.69 21.61 10.52
C ALA A 12 19.40 20.23 11.15
N LYS A 13 19.01 20.20 12.43
CA LYS A 13 18.62 18.95 13.12
C LYS A 13 17.40 18.31 12.49
N PHE A 14 16.40 19.10 12.12
CA PHE A 14 15.22 18.61 11.41
C PHE A 14 15.59 17.91 10.11
N ASN A 15 16.50 18.47 9.32
CA ASN A 15 17.00 17.88 8.07
C ASN A 15 17.82 16.61 8.29
N LEU A 16 18.30 16.36 9.50
CA LEU A 16 18.99 15.14 9.92
C LEU A 16 18.05 14.16 10.64
N ASP A 17 16.73 14.37 10.57
CA ASP A 17 15.69 13.58 11.24
C ASP A 17 15.78 13.55 12.78
N ASP A 18 16.59 14.46 13.39
CA ASP A 18 16.61 14.67 14.84
C ASP A 18 15.46 15.60 15.27
N TYR A 19 14.24 15.07 15.26
CA TYR A 19 13.03 15.85 15.55
C TYR A 19 12.97 16.31 17.02
N MET A 20 13.50 15.52 17.95
CA MET A 20 13.54 15.90 19.38
C MET A 20 14.53 17.04 19.62
N GLY A 21 15.73 16.94 19.06
CA GLY A 21 16.72 18.00 19.15
C GLY A 21 16.29 19.28 18.41
N ALA A 22 15.61 19.14 17.28
CA ALA A 22 15.05 20.26 16.55
C ALA A 22 13.93 20.96 17.34
N GLU A 23 13.03 20.23 17.99
CA GLU A 23 11.98 20.77 18.86
C GLU A 23 12.57 21.54 20.04
N SER A 24 13.60 21.00 20.68
CA SER A 24 14.30 21.65 21.80
C SER A 24 14.89 22.99 21.38
N ASP A 25 15.62 23.04 20.27
CA ASP A 25 16.21 24.26 19.75
C ASP A 25 15.14 25.29 19.30
N ALA A 26 14.08 24.82 18.65
CA ALA A 26 12.94 25.67 18.29
C ALA A 26 12.28 26.31 19.55
N SER A 27 12.16 25.54 20.63
CA SER A 27 11.63 26.04 21.90
C SER A 27 12.52 27.13 22.52
N GLU A 28 13.84 26.97 22.47
CA GLU A 28 14.77 28.02 22.90
C GLU A 28 14.68 29.28 22.02
N ALA A 29 14.55 29.09 20.70
CA ALA A 29 14.36 30.22 19.79
C ALA A 29 13.05 30.97 20.10
N ILE A 30 11.94 30.28 20.41
CA ILE A 30 10.66 30.87 20.80
C ILE A 30 10.79 31.60 22.13
N ASN A 31 11.52 31.06 23.10
CA ASN A 31 11.75 31.72 24.39
C ASN A 31 12.49 33.05 24.22
N LEU A 32 13.40 33.14 23.28
CA LEU A 32 14.16 34.33 22.97
C LEU A 32 13.35 35.34 22.13
N ASN A 33 12.56 34.86 21.17
CA ASN A 33 11.69 35.68 20.35
C ASN A 33 10.37 34.95 20.00
N PRO A 34 9.28 35.23 20.75
CA PRO A 34 7.98 34.55 20.55
C PRO A 34 7.15 35.11 19.38
N TYR A 35 7.67 36.06 18.61
CA TYR A 35 6.92 36.74 17.54
C TYR A 35 7.25 36.22 16.13
N ILE A 36 8.01 35.12 16.01
CA ILE A 36 8.39 34.53 14.72
C ILE A 36 7.53 33.30 14.45
N ASN A 37 6.57 33.44 13.53
CA ASN A 37 5.63 32.41 13.13
C ASN A 37 6.29 31.14 12.59
N ASP A 38 7.37 31.27 11.80
CA ASP A 38 8.07 30.14 11.18
C ASP A 38 8.67 29.17 12.21
N ILE A 39 9.02 29.66 13.41
CA ILE A 39 9.59 28.81 14.46
C ILE A 39 8.50 27.90 15.05
N TYR A 40 7.28 28.44 15.20
CA TYR A 40 6.14 27.62 15.64
C TYR A 40 5.77 26.57 14.61
N ASP A 41 5.80 26.91 13.30
CA ASP A 41 5.55 25.94 12.22
C ASP A 41 6.59 24.82 12.24
N LEU A 42 7.89 25.14 12.32
CA LEU A 42 8.95 24.16 12.43
C LEU A 42 8.77 23.24 13.66
N ARG A 43 8.46 23.81 14.83
CA ARG A 43 8.24 23.02 16.04
C ARG A 43 6.99 22.15 15.93
N ALA A 44 5.91 22.66 15.32
CA ALA A 44 4.71 21.87 15.05
C ALA A 44 5.02 20.67 14.15
N ILE A 45 5.78 20.84 13.08
CA ILE A 45 6.18 19.74 12.20
C ILE A 45 7.03 18.71 12.96
N CYS A 46 7.96 19.13 13.80
CA CYS A 46 8.72 18.22 14.67
C CYS A 46 7.81 17.40 15.60
N ARG A 47 6.78 18.02 16.16
CA ARG A 47 5.78 17.38 17.03
C ARG A 47 4.86 16.41 16.26
N ILE A 48 4.49 16.74 15.03
CA ILE A 48 3.76 15.84 14.13
C ILE A 48 4.58 14.57 13.86
N ARG A 49 5.87 14.71 13.56
CA ARG A 49 6.77 13.56 13.36
C ARG A 49 6.89 12.66 14.59
N GLN A 50 6.64 13.20 15.77
CA GLN A 50 6.59 12.47 17.04
C GLN A 50 5.16 12.03 17.41
N GLN A 51 4.18 12.19 16.53
CA GLN A 51 2.75 11.91 16.75
C GLN A 51 2.11 12.70 17.91
N ARG A 52 2.68 13.85 18.26
CA ARG A 52 2.20 14.76 19.31
C ARG A 52 1.32 15.85 18.71
N TYR A 53 0.15 15.45 18.22
CA TYR A 53 -0.73 16.32 17.43
C TYR A 53 -1.33 17.47 18.23
N ASP A 54 -1.69 17.26 19.49
CA ASP A 54 -2.26 18.33 20.34
C ASP A 54 -1.24 19.45 20.59
N ASP A 55 0.02 19.10 20.80
CA ASP A 55 1.10 20.08 20.95
C ASP A 55 1.38 20.83 19.64
N ALA A 56 1.29 20.15 18.51
CA ALA A 56 1.39 20.77 17.19
C ALA A 56 0.24 21.74 16.92
N ILE A 57 -0.99 21.39 17.30
CA ILE A 57 -2.17 22.26 17.21
C ILE A 57 -1.96 23.54 18.04
N ALA A 58 -1.38 23.43 19.23
CA ALA A 58 -1.07 24.59 20.07
C ALA A 58 -0.07 25.53 19.39
N ASP A 59 0.93 24.99 18.69
CA ASP A 59 1.89 25.77 17.92
C ASP A 59 1.22 26.48 16.74
N TYR A 60 0.37 25.75 15.97
CA TYR A 60 -0.37 26.40 14.89
C TYR A 60 -1.36 27.47 15.38
N ASN A 61 -1.93 27.33 16.58
CA ASN A 61 -2.71 28.40 17.20
C ASN A 61 -1.85 29.66 17.40
N SER A 62 -0.60 29.49 17.78
CA SER A 62 0.34 30.62 17.96
C SER A 62 0.76 31.22 16.61
N ALA A 63 1.10 30.38 15.63
CA ALA A 63 1.45 30.82 14.29
C ALA A 63 0.30 31.59 13.61
N ILE A 64 -0.94 31.12 13.73
CA ILE A 64 -2.14 31.78 13.18
C ILE A 64 -2.40 33.14 13.87
N ARG A 65 -2.14 33.25 15.17
CA ARG A 65 -2.27 34.53 15.85
C ARG A 65 -1.28 35.58 15.33
N LEU A 66 -0.06 35.12 14.98
CA LEU A 66 0.97 35.99 14.45
C LEU A 66 0.71 36.36 12.98
N GLU A 67 0.24 35.39 12.18
CA GLU A 67 -0.04 35.56 10.76
C GLU A 67 -1.40 34.94 10.37
N PRO A 68 -2.52 35.62 10.63
CA PRO A 68 -3.86 35.07 10.41
C PRO A 68 -4.24 34.82 8.94
N ARG A 69 -3.49 35.43 8.01
CA ARG A 69 -3.73 35.31 6.57
C ARG A 69 -2.97 34.16 5.91
N ASN A 70 -2.11 33.48 6.64
CA ASN A 70 -1.36 32.35 6.11
C ASN A 70 -2.23 31.08 6.09
N ARG A 71 -2.79 30.77 4.93
CA ARG A 71 -3.68 29.61 4.74
C ARG A 71 -3.04 28.28 5.11
N ASN A 72 -1.69 28.16 5.00
CA ASN A 72 -0.99 26.93 5.29
C ASN A 72 -1.05 26.55 6.77
N TYR A 73 -1.01 27.52 7.69
CA TYR A 73 -1.13 27.25 9.13
C TYR A 73 -2.51 26.73 9.49
N TRP A 74 -3.57 27.29 8.90
CA TRP A 74 -4.93 26.81 9.08
C TRP A 74 -5.11 25.39 8.53
N PHE A 75 -4.56 25.14 7.33
CA PHE A 75 -4.57 23.83 6.69
C PHE A 75 -3.82 22.79 7.52
N ASN A 76 -2.59 23.11 7.95
CA ASN A 76 -1.75 22.20 8.74
C ASN A 76 -2.39 21.89 10.10
N ARG A 77 -3.08 22.85 10.71
CA ARG A 77 -3.84 22.59 11.94
C ARG A 77 -5.01 21.65 11.71
N ALA A 78 -5.75 21.82 10.62
CA ALA A 78 -6.81 20.88 10.23
C ALA A 78 -6.26 19.48 9.96
N LEU A 79 -5.10 19.37 9.31
CA LEU A 79 -4.39 18.11 9.10
C LEU A 79 -4.04 17.46 10.46
N CYS A 80 -3.52 18.21 11.42
CA CYS A 80 -3.25 17.70 12.77
C CYS A 80 -4.52 17.18 13.46
N GLN A 81 -5.66 17.86 13.30
CA GLN A 81 -6.94 17.37 13.83
C GLN A 81 -7.35 16.05 13.20
N MET A 82 -7.16 15.90 11.90
CA MET A 82 -7.45 14.64 11.17
C MET A 82 -6.55 13.52 11.70
N GLU A 83 -5.24 13.74 11.78
CA GLU A 83 -4.27 12.76 12.28
C GLU A 83 -4.53 12.37 13.74
N ALA A 84 -4.98 13.31 14.56
CA ALA A 84 -5.45 13.06 15.93
C ALA A 84 -6.83 12.36 15.98
N LYS A 85 -7.41 12.03 14.82
CA LYS A 85 -8.75 11.44 14.67
C LYS A 85 -9.90 12.32 15.17
N ASN A 86 -9.67 13.60 15.30
CA ASN A 86 -10.70 14.60 15.65
C ASN A 86 -11.42 15.07 14.39
N TYR A 87 -12.09 14.17 13.70
CA TYR A 87 -12.64 14.40 12.35
C TYR A 87 -13.64 15.55 12.28
N ASP A 88 -14.52 15.69 13.28
CA ASP A 88 -15.50 16.78 13.32
C ASP A 88 -14.83 18.15 13.44
N LYS A 89 -13.77 18.26 14.25
CA LYS A 89 -12.98 19.48 14.36
C LYS A 89 -12.22 19.78 13.06
N ALA A 90 -11.64 18.75 12.44
CA ALA A 90 -10.98 18.90 11.16
C ALA A 90 -11.93 19.42 10.08
N GLN A 91 -13.16 18.91 10.02
CA GLN A 91 -14.18 19.38 9.08
C GLN A 91 -14.54 20.85 9.30
N LEU A 92 -14.80 21.28 10.56
CA LEU A 92 -15.12 22.67 10.88
C LEU A 92 -13.98 23.62 10.50
N GLU A 93 -12.74 23.22 10.74
CA GLU A 93 -11.58 24.02 10.34
C GLU A 93 -11.44 24.09 8.81
N LEU A 94 -11.64 22.98 8.11
CA LEU A 94 -11.61 22.96 6.65
C LEU A 94 -12.74 23.79 6.04
N ASP A 95 -13.92 23.82 6.64
CA ASP A 95 -15.00 24.72 6.23
C ASP A 95 -14.57 26.19 6.35
N THR A 96 -13.87 26.53 7.43
CA THR A 96 -13.32 27.87 7.61
C THR A 96 -12.26 28.18 6.54
N VAL A 97 -11.35 27.25 6.26
CA VAL A 97 -10.31 27.40 5.24
C VAL A 97 -10.94 27.59 3.85
N ILE A 98 -11.88 26.74 3.47
CA ILE A 98 -12.57 26.79 2.18
C ILE A 98 -13.38 28.10 2.04
N THR A 99 -14.00 28.58 3.10
CA THR A 99 -14.75 29.83 3.07
C THR A 99 -13.83 31.04 2.86
N LYS A 100 -12.66 31.05 3.52
CA LYS A 100 -11.67 32.14 3.40
C LYS A 100 -10.88 32.10 2.11
N TRP A 101 -10.55 30.90 1.62
CA TRP A 101 -9.71 30.68 0.43
C TRP A 101 -10.36 29.64 -0.50
N LYS A 102 -11.33 30.11 -1.28
CA LYS A 102 -12.17 29.26 -2.16
C LYS A 102 -11.40 28.53 -3.25
N ASP A 103 -10.23 29.03 -3.60
CA ASP A 103 -9.34 28.47 -4.64
C ASP A 103 -8.29 27.49 -4.08
N TYR A 104 -8.29 27.26 -2.76
CA TYR A 104 -7.29 26.40 -2.13
C TYR A 104 -7.66 24.91 -2.25
N SER A 105 -7.35 24.27 -3.39
CA SER A 105 -7.70 22.89 -3.72
C SER A 105 -7.31 21.88 -2.65
N ASN A 106 -6.15 22.06 -1.99
CA ASN A 106 -5.67 21.15 -0.96
C ASN A 106 -6.64 21.00 0.21
N ALA A 107 -7.37 22.07 0.57
CA ALA A 107 -8.37 22.01 1.64
C ALA A 107 -9.57 21.11 1.25
N TYR A 108 -9.95 21.10 -0.02
CA TYR A 108 -10.99 20.23 -0.53
C TYR A 108 -10.54 18.75 -0.57
N SER A 109 -9.28 18.50 -0.98
CA SER A 109 -8.69 17.16 -0.95
C SER A 109 -8.63 16.61 0.49
N LEU A 110 -8.13 17.41 1.43
CA LEU A 110 -8.05 17.01 2.83
C LEU A 110 -9.44 16.76 3.43
N LYS A 111 -10.43 17.56 3.04
CA LYS A 111 -11.82 17.34 3.48
C LYS A 111 -12.38 16.02 2.94
N ALA A 112 -12.07 15.69 1.70
CA ALA A 112 -12.43 14.38 1.12
C ALA A 112 -11.77 13.24 1.90
N GLU A 113 -10.50 13.38 2.29
CA GLU A 113 -9.78 12.39 3.07
C GLU A 113 -10.39 12.20 4.47
N VAL A 114 -10.78 13.27 5.14
CA VAL A 114 -11.51 13.19 6.42
C VAL A 114 -12.80 12.37 6.28
N TYR A 115 -13.57 12.58 5.22
CA TYR A 115 -14.78 11.78 4.96
C TYR A 115 -14.45 10.31 4.65
N LEU A 116 -13.34 10.02 3.97
CA LEU A 116 -12.88 8.64 3.76
C LEU A 116 -12.57 7.94 5.09
N HIS A 117 -11.90 8.61 6.02
CA HIS A 117 -11.67 8.08 7.36
C HIS A 117 -12.98 7.82 8.12
N GLN A 118 -14.00 8.61 7.91
CA GLN A 118 -15.36 8.42 8.46
C GLN A 118 -16.18 7.40 7.66
N LYS A 119 -15.62 6.81 6.59
CA LYS A 119 -16.29 5.86 5.68
C LYS A 119 -17.48 6.44 4.91
N ASP A 120 -17.58 7.75 4.82
CA ASP A 120 -18.56 8.45 3.99
C ASP A 120 -17.99 8.71 2.59
N THR A 121 -18.05 7.66 1.76
CA THR A 121 -17.47 7.71 0.41
C THR A 121 -18.22 8.66 -0.54
N VAL A 122 -19.50 8.93 -0.29
CA VAL A 122 -20.31 9.84 -1.11
C VAL A 122 -19.85 11.29 -0.92
N GLN A 123 -19.69 11.72 0.33
CA GLN A 123 -19.19 13.07 0.63
C GLN A 123 -17.72 13.19 0.21
N ALA A 124 -16.90 12.16 0.44
CA ALA A 124 -15.51 12.14 0.02
C ALA A 124 -15.38 12.38 -1.49
N GLU A 125 -16.17 11.70 -2.30
CA GLU A 125 -16.16 11.87 -3.76
C GLU A 125 -16.54 13.28 -4.19
N LYS A 126 -17.60 13.84 -3.58
CA LYS A 126 -18.04 15.21 -3.85
C LYS A 126 -16.93 16.25 -3.62
N TRP A 127 -16.24 16.15 -2.48
CA TRP A 127 -15.18 17.10 -2.13
C TRP A 127 -13.93 16.89 -2.98
N LEU A 128 -13.61 15.65 -3.30
CA LEU A 128 -12.51 15.31 -4.20
C LEU A 128 -12.75 15.85 -5.61
N ASP A 129 -13.97 15.72 -6.13
CA ASP A 129 -14.32 16.28 -7.44
C ASP A 129 -14.20 17.82 -7.46
N GLN A 130 -14.54 18.50 -6.36
CA GLN A 130 -14.33 19.94 -6.26
C GLN A 130 -12.83 20.29 -6.24
N SER A 131 -12.01 19.52 -5.52
CA SER A 131 -10.56 19.69 -5.52
C SER A 131 -9.98 19.55 -6.93
N LEU A 132 -10.36 18.51 -7.65
CA LEU A 132 -9.88 18.24 -9.01
C LEU A 132 -10.39 19.25 -10.05
N LYS A 133 -11.53 19.90 -9.84
CA LYS A 133 -11.99 21.03 -10.65
C LYS A 133 -11.11 22.26 -10.46
N LEU A 134 -10.64 22.51 -9.25
CA LEU A 134 -9.77 23.64 -8.92
C LEU A 134 -8.33 23.37 -9.36
N ASN A 135 -7.84 22.16 -9.16
CA ASN A 135 -6.49 21.74 -9.54
C ASN A 135 -6.51 20.36 -10.20
N PRO A 136 -6.70 20.29 -11.53
CA PRO A 136 -6.69 19.02 -12.26
C PRO A 136 -5.29 18.40 -12.38
N TYR A 137 -4.23 19.08 -11.92
CA TYR A 137 -2.84 18.64 -11.97
C TYR A 137 -2.38 17.96 -10.67
N ASP A 138 -3.27 17.80 -9.69
CA ASP A 138 -2.97 17.15 -8.41
C ASP A 138 -2.92 15.62 -8.57
N GLY A 139 -1.70 15.09 -8.68
CA GLY A 139 -1.48 13.65 -8.82
C GLY A 139 -1.96 12.85 -7.62
N ASP A 140 -1.91 13.40 -6.40
CA ASP A 140 -2.37 12.70 -5.18
C ASP A 140 -3.90 12.63 -5.13
N ALA A 141 -4.58 13.69 -5.52
CA ALA A 141 -6.03 13.68 -5.65
C ALA A 141 -6.51 12.64 -6.68
N TRP A 142 -5.79 12.47 -7.79
CA TRP A 142 -6.07 11.42 -8.76
C TRP A 142 -5.80 10.02 -8.20
N ILE A 143 -4.77 9.81 -7.36
CA ILE A 143 -4.53 8.54 -6.66
C ILE A 143 -5.72 8.22 -5.74
N THR A 144 -6.17 9.19 -4.96
CA THR A 144 -7.33 9.02 -4.06
C THR A 144 -8.59 8.65 -4.85
N ARG A 145 -8.83 9.32 -5.97
CA ARG A 145 -9.93 8.99 -6.89
C ARG A 145 -9.86 7.56 -7.39
N ALA A 146 -8.65 7.12 -7.76
CA ALA A 146 -8.41 5.77 -8.24
C ALA A 146 -8.67 4.71 -7.15
N TYR A 147 -8.22 4.94 -5.92
CA TYR A 147 -8.47 4.01 -4.82
C TYR A 147 -9.97 3.85 -4.52
N MET A 148 -10.73 4.94 -4.60
CA MET A 148 -12.19 4.86 -4.47
C MET A 148 -12.81 4.02 -5.60
N ALA A 149 -12.36 4.23 -6.84
CA ALA A 149 -12.83 3.47 -8.00
C ALA A 149 -12.44 1.97 -7.90
N LEU A 150 -11.22 1.65 -7.46
CA LEU A 150 -10.76 0.28 -7.23
C LEU A 150 -11.61 -0.43 -6.17
N ALA A 151 -11.93 0.26 -5.06
CA ALA A 151 -12.78 -0.29 -4.00
C ALA A 151 -14.20 -0.64 -4.49
N ARG A 152 -14.72 0.15 -5.44
CA ARG A 152 -16.02 -0.09 -6.09
C ARG A 152 -15.93 -1.01 -7.31
N LYS A 153 -14.73 -1.47 -7.69
CA LYS A 153 -14.46 -2.26 -8.90
C LYS A 153 -14.83 -1.54 -10.20
N GLU A 154 -14.76 -0.23 -10.19
CA GLU A 154 -14.95 0.65 -11.35
C GLU A 154 -13.64 0.74 -12.14
N TRP A 155 -13.26 -0.37 -12.78
CA TRP A 155 -11.93 -0.60 -13.33
C TRP A 155 -11.51 0.42 -14.40
N LYS A 156 -12.45 0.85 -15.26
CA LYS A 156 -12.16 1.88 -16.28
C LYS A 156 -11.85 3.23 -15.65
N VAL A 157 -12.65 3.63 -14.66
CA VAL A 157 -12.45 4.89 -13.93
C VAL A 157 -11.12 4.85 -13.18
N ALA A 158 -10.77 3.70 -12.59
CA ALA A 158 -9.49 3.51 -11.92
C ALA A 158 -8.30 3.63 -12.89
N ASP A 159 -8.36 3.00 -14.06
CA ASP A 159 -7.32 3.10 -15.10
C ASP A 159 -7.12 4.55 -15.57
N GLU A 160 -8.20 5.28 -15.84
CA GLU A 160 -8.15 6.68 -16.24
C GLU A 160 -7.55 7.58 -15.16
N ALA A 161 -7.99 7.42 -13.90
CA ALA A 161 -7.50 8.20 -12.78
C ALA A 161 -6.00 7.94 -12.51
N LEU A 162 -5.57 6.67 -12.54
CA LEU A 162 -4.16 6.30 -12.37
C LEU A 162 -3.30 6.76 -13.54
N THR A 163 -3.84 6.77 -14.75
CA THR A 163 -3.13 7.32 -15.91
C THR A 163 -2.86 8.81 -15.75
N LYS A 164 -3.85 9.58 -15.27
CA LYS A 164 -3.66 11.00 -14.94
C LYS A 164 -2.67 11.18 -13.78
N SER A 165 -2.81 10.39 -12.72
CA SER A 165 -1.87 10.43 -11.60
C SER A 165 -0.43 10.18 -12.04
N LEU A 166 -0.18 9.16 -12.84
CA LEU A 166 1.15 8.81 -13.34
C LEU A 166 1.72 9.84 -14.32
N HIS A 167 0.87 10.60 -15.00
CA HIS A 167 1.32 11.74 -15.80
C HIS A 167 1.98 12.82 -14.94
N PHE A 168 1.44 13.07 -13.73
CA PHE A 168 1.98 14.07 -12.81
C PHE A 168 3.01 13.51 -11.83
N LYS A 169 2.89 12.21 -11.49
CA LYS A 169 3.77 11.48 -10.56
C LYS A 169 4.29 10.18 -11.19
N PRO A 170 5.21 10.26 -12.18
CA PRO A 170 5.62 9.11 -12.98
C PRO A 170 6.42 8.05 -12.20
N ASN A 171 6.91 8.37 -11.00
CA ASN A 171 7.72 7.45 -10.19
C ASN A 171 6.92 6.72 -9.10
N ASN A 172 5.59 6.76 -9.15
CA ASN A 172 4.77 6.07 -8.16
C ASN A 172 4.56 4.60 -8.53
N VAL A 173 5.35 3.72 -7.92
CA VAL A 173 5.32 2.26 -8.15
C VAL A 173 3.94 1.66 -7.88
N ASN A 174 3.28 2.06 -6.79
CA ASN A 174 1.96 1.55 -6.42
C ASN A 174 0.89 1.91 -7.46
N SER A 175 0.99 3.09 -8.05
CA SER A 175 0.06 3.50 -9.12
C SER A 175 0.18 2.62 -10.36
N TYR A 176 1.39 2.20 -10.75
CA TYR A 176 1.57 1.23 -11.83
C TYR A 176 0.96 -0.13 -11.48
N ILE A 177 1.22 -0.67 -10.29
CA ILE A 177 0.68 -1.96 -9.84
C ILE A 177 -0.85 -1.92 -9.82
N ASN A 178 -1.44 -0.88 -9.29
CA ASN A 178 -2.89 -0.71 -9.21
C ASN A 178 -3.51 -0.50 -10.59
N ARG A 179 -2.83 0.21 -11.50
CA ARG A 179 -3.30 0.36 -12.88
C ARG A 179 -3.24 -0.96 -13.64
N ALA A 180 -2.20 -1.75 -13.43
CA ALA A 180 -2.13 -3.10 -13.98
C ALA A 180 -3.31 -3.95 -13.52
N LEU A 181 -3.69 -3.91 -12.24
CA LEU A 181 -4.86 -4.60 -11.72
C LEU A 181 -6.15 -4.15 -12.42
N ALA A 182 -6.35 -2.85 -12.57
CA ALA A 182 -7.50 -2.31 -13.29
C ALA A 182 -7.51 -2.78 -14.75
N ARG A 183 -6.36 -2.73 -15.42
CA ARG A 183 -6.18 -3.14 -16.81
C ARG A 183 -6.43 -4.63 -17.05
N ILE A 184 -6.04 -5.48 -16.12
CA ILE A 184 -6.38 -6.93 -16.20
C ILE A 184 -7.90 -7.09 -16.20
N ASN A 185 -8.62 -6.39 -15.33
CA ASN A 185 -10.06 -6.51 -15.20
C ASN A 185 -10.85 -5.92 -16.39
N ILE A 186 -10.25 -5.02 -17.16
CA ILE A 186 -10.83 -4.53 -18.43
C ILE A 186 -10.26 -5.26 -19.66
N ASN A 187 -9.55 -6.37 -19.45
CA ASN A 187 -8.91 -7.19 -20.48
C ASN A 187 -7.82 -6.49 -21.31
N ASN A 188 -7.18 -5.46 -20.74
CA ASN A 188 -6.02 -4.80 -21.35
C ASN A 188 -4.72 -5.46 -20.81
N LEU A 189 -4.48 -6.70 -21.19
CA LEU A 189 -3.37 -7.51 -20.68
C LEU A 189 -1.99 -6.97 -21.07
N ARG A 190 -1.89 -6.41 -22.29
CA ARG A 190 -0.64 -5.77 -22.76
C ARG A 190 -0.29 -4.54 -21.93
N GLY A 191 -1.26 -3.68 -21.68
CA GLY A 191 -1.07 -2.51 -20.82
C GLY A 191 -0.72 -2.87 -19.38
N ALA A 192 -1.33 -3.91 -18.83
CA ALA A 192 -1.03 -4.42 -17.50
C ALA A 192 0.41 -4.96 -17.41
N MET A 193 0.88 -5.71 -18.40
CA MET A 193 2.26 -6.20 -18.44
C MET A 193 3.27 -5.04 -18.47
N SER A 194 3.01 -4.04 -19.30
CA SER A 194 3.84 -2.82 -19.37
C SER A 194 3.90 -2.09 -18.02
N ASP A 195 2.80 -2.05 -17.29
CA ASP A 195 2.74 -1.43 -15.96
C ASP A 195 3.55 -2.20 -14.91
N TYR A 196 3.49 -3.54 -14.91
CA TYR A 196 4.35 -4.33 -14.02
C TYR A 196 5.83 -4.20 -14.37
N ASP A 197 6.18 -4.13 -15.65
CA ASP A 197 7.56 -3.88 -16.08
C ASP A 197 8.04 -2.51 -15.59
N ALA A 198 7.22 -1.46 -15.75
CA ALA A 198 7.54 -0.11 -15.25
C ALA A 198 7.69 -0.08 -13.72
N ALA A 199 6.82 -0.78 -13.00
CA ALA A 199 6.91 -0.88 -11.54
C ALA A 199 8.23 -1.54 -11.10
N ILE A 200 8.65 -2.61 -11.77
CA ILE A 200 9.90 -3.32 -11.47
C ILE A 200 11.13 -2.51 -11.90
N ASP A 201 11.06 -1.76 -12.98
CA ASP A 201 12.14 -0.86 -13.39
C ASP A 201 12.38 0.25 -12.34
N LEU A 202 11.30 0.76 -11.73
CA LEU A 202 11.38 1.77 -10.67
C LEU A 202 11.82 1.18 -9.32
N ASP A 203 11.30 0.00 -8.98
CA ASP A 203 11.63 -0.73 -7.75
C ASP A 203 11.90 -2.21 -8.06
N PRO A 204 13.16 -2.56 -8.41
CA PRO A 204 13.54 -3.94 -8.75
C PRO A 204 13.32 -4.95 -7.62
N HIS A 205 13.17 -4.49 -6.39
CA HIS A 205 12.94 -5.35 -5.22
C HIS A 205 11.46 -5.48 -4.85
N ASN A 206 10.56 -4.90 -5.60
CA ASN A 206 9.13 -4.98 -5.34
C ASN A 206 8.59 -6.39 -5.62
N PHE A 207 8.54 -7.21 -4.56
CA PHE A 207 8.10 -8.60 -4.70
C PHE A 207 6.63 -8.73 -5.14
N LEU A 208 5.76 -7.75 -4.82
CA LEU A 208 4.37 -7.76 -5.24
C LEU A 208 4.23 -7.59 -6.76
N ALA A 209 5.02 -6.68 -7.34
CA ALA A 209 5.06 -6.49 -8.79
C ALA A 209 5.56 -7.76 -9.51
N HIS A 210 6.63 -8.38 -9.01
CA HIS A 210 7.13 -9.67 -9.55
C HIS A 210 6.09 -10.78 -9.41
N TYR A 211 5.43 -10.91 -8.24
CA TYR A 211 4.41 -11.92 -8.02
C TYR A 211 3.24 -11.78 -8.98
N ASN A 212 2.71 -10.58 -9.11
CA ASN A 212 1.57 -10.30 -9.99
C ASN A 212 1.94 -10.46 -11.47
N ARG A 213 3.15 -10.04 -11.87
CA ARG A 213 3.66 -10.29 -13.22
C ARG A 213 3.81 -11.78 -13.50
N GLY A 214 4.30 -12.54 -12.53
CA GLY A 214 4.37 -14.00 -12.60
C GLY A 214 3.00 -14.63 -12.85
N LEU A 215 1.98 -14.25 -12.07
CA LEU A 215 0.61 -14.73 -12.28
C LEU A 215 0.07 -14.39 -13.68
N MET A 216 0.37 -13.19 -14.16
CA MET A 216 -0.06 -12.77 -15.49
C MET A 216 0.66 -13.56 -16.58
N ARG A 217 1.96 -13.84 -16.44
CA ARG A 217 2.73 -14.69 -17.35
C ARG A 217 2.18 -16.11 -17.41
N VAL A 218 1.71 -16.65 -16.28
CA VAL A 218 0.99 -17.94 -16.25
C VAL A 218 -0.26 -17.90 -17.14
N GLN A 219 -1.06 -16.84 -17.02
CA GLN A 219 -2.27 -16.69 -17.86
C GLN A 219 -1.94 -16.57 -19.35
N LEU A 220 -0.80 -15.99 -19.68
CA LEU A 220 -0.33 -15.82 -21.06
C LEU A 220 0.42 -17.06 -21.58
N GLY A 221 0.61 -18.10 -20.75
CA GLY A 221 1.33 -19.31 -21.11
C GLY A 221 2.86 -19.17 -21.13
N ASP A 222 3.41 -18.08 -20.59
CA ASP A 222 4.85 -17.85 -20.48
C ASP A 222 5.39 -18.43 -19.17
N ASP A 223 5.30 -19.75 -19.07
CA ASP A 223 5.57 -20.50 -17.85
C ASP A 223 7.01 -20.32 -17.35
N ASN A 224 7.99 -20.26 -18.25
CA ASN A 224 9.40 -20.16 -17.87
C ASN A 224 9.73 -18.78 -17.23
N ARG A 225 9.22 -17.70 -17.81
CA ARG A 225 9.42 -16.37 -17.21
C ARG A 225 8.57 -16.19 -15.95
N ALA A 226 7.42 -16.85 -15.84
CA ALA A 226 6.64 -16.88 -14.62
C ALA A 226 7.42 -17.55 -13.47
N ILE A 227 8.11 -18.69 -13.75
CA ILE A 227 8.99 -19.33 -12.76
C ILE A 227 10.06 -18.37 -12.28
N THR A 228 10.70 -17.62 -13.18
CA THR A 228 11.72 -16.63 -12.81
C THR A 228 11.19 -15.55 -11.87
N ASP A 229 9.97 -15.07 -12.11
CA ASP A 229 9.33 -14.09 -11.22
C ASP A 229 9.03 -14.70 -9.84
N PHE A 230 8.52 -15.94 -9.78
CA PHE A 230 8.29 -16.61 -8.49
C PHE A 230 9.59 -16.97 -7.77
N ASP A 231 10.67 -17.31 -8.49
CA ASP A 231 12.00 -17.51 -7.91
C ASP A 231 12.49 -16.26 -7.18
N PHE A 232 12.30 -15.09 -7.81
CA PHE A 232 12.64 -13.82 -7.19
C PHE A 232 11.82 -13.58 -5.91
N VAL A 233 10.50 -13.77 -5.97
CA VAL A 233 9.61 -13.61 -4.82
C VAL A 233 10.02 -14.52 -3.67
N ILE A 234 10.31 -15.79 -3.95
CA ILE A 234 10.71 -16.79 -2.95
C ILE A 234 12.08 -16.46 -2.34
N LYS A 235 13.00 -15.90 -3.15
CA LYS A 235 14.29 -15.43 -2.66
C LYS A 235 14.14 -14.27 -1.66
N MET A 236 13.23 -13.35 -1.94
CA MET A 236 12.96 -12.19 -1.05
C MET A 236 12.10 -12.59 0.15
N GLU A 237 11.14 -13.46 -0.06
CA GLU A 237 10.16 -13.94 0.92
C GLU A 237 10.11 -15.49 0.94
N PRO A 238 11.05 -16.17 1.64
CA PRO A 238 11.13 -17.65 1.65
C PRO A 238 9.91 -18.37 2.19
N LYS A 239 9.03 -17.66 2.90
CA LYS A 239 7.77 -18.19 3.45
C LYS A 239 6.54 -17.73 2.65
N ASN A 240 6.72 -17.22 1.44
CA ASN A 240 5.62 -16.95 0.54
C ASN A 240 5.12 -18.26 -0.09
N PHE A 241 4.31 -19.00 0.66
CA PHE A 241 3.81 -20.32 0.24
C PHE A 241 2.90 -20.26 -0.99
N MET A 242 2.30 -19.11 -1.29
CA MET A 242 1.55 -18.91 -2.55
C MET A 242 2.49 -18.95 -3.75
N ALA A 243 3.62 -18.23 -3.69
CA ALA A 243 4.62 -18.23 -4.75
C ALA A 243 5.25 -19.61 -4.92
N ILE A 244 5.56 -20.30 -3.81
CA ILE A 244 6.13 -21.66 -3.84
C ILE A 244 5.13 -22.63 -4.51
N PHE A 245 3.85 -22.55 -4.15
CA PHE A 245 2.84 -23.41 -4.74
C PHE A 245 2.61 -23.14 -6.23
N ASN A 246 2.54 -21.86 -6.63
CA ASN A 246 2.42 -21.49 -8.03
C ASN A 246 3.64 -21.96 -8.84
N ARG A 247 4.85 -21.84 -8.29
CA ARG A 247 6.05 -22.37 -8.93
C ARG A 247 6.02 -23.90 -9.04
N ALA A 248 5.53 -24.60 -8.01
CA ALA A 248 5.35 -26.05 -8.04
C ALA A 248 4.43 -26.47 -9.19
N LEU A 249 3.29 -25.81 -9.36
CA LEU A 249 2.37 -26.08 -10.48
C LEU A 249 3.03 -25.87 -11.84
N LEU A 250 3.86 -24.85 -11.98
CA LEU A 250 4.59 -24.58 -13.23
C LEU A 250 5.69 -25.61 -13.49
N HIS A 251 6.43 -26.00 -12.45
CA HIS A 251 7.42 -27.08 -12.57
C HIS A 251 6.76 -28.42 -12.95
N ASP A 252 5.59 -28.73 -12.41
CA ASP A 252 4.81 -29.91 -12.80
C ASP A 252 4.37 -29.80 -14.26
N LYS A 253 3.80 -28.69 -14.67
CA LYS A 253 3.37 -28.43 -16.04
C LYS A 253 4.51 -28.49 -17.05
N THR A 254 5.68 -27.98 -16.72
CA THR A 254 6.87 -27.97 -17.58
C THR A 254 7.68 -29.25 -17.51
N GLY A 255 7.25 -30.25 -16.72
CA GLY A 255 7.89 -31.56 -16.61
C GLY A 255 9.08 -31.65 -15.65
N ASN A 256 9.41 -30.57 -14.94
CA ASN A 256 10.44 -30.58 -13.89
C ASN A 256 9.89 -31.14 -12.57
N LEU A 257 9.53 -32.44 -12.63
CA LEU A 257 8.80 -33.10 -11.54
C LEU A 257 9.54 -33.11 -10.20
N LYS A 258 10.88 -33.22 -10.25
CA LYS A 258 11.68 -33.20 -8.99
C LYS A 258 11.61 -31.84 -8.30
N ALA A 259 11.63 -30.76 -9.06
CA ALA A 259 11.46 -29.41 -8.50
C ALA A 259 10.03 -29.19 -7.97
N ALA A 260 9.02 -29.62 -8.73
CA ALA A 260 7.63 -29.59 -8.29
C ALA A 260 7.43 -30.31 -6.95
N ILE A 261 7.97 -31.52 -6.81
CA ILE A 261 7.88 -32.33 -5.57
C ILE A 261 8.54 -31.60 -4.39
N ARG A 262 9.70 -30.94 -4.58
CA ARG A 262 10.35 -30.16 -3.51
C ARG A 262 9.45 -29.00 -3.05
N ASP A 263 8.91 -28.26 -3.99
CA ASP A 263 8.04 -27.11 -3.68
C ASP A 263 6.72 -27.55 -3.03
N TYR A 264 6.05 -28.58 -3.55
CA TYR A 264 4.86 -29.15 -2.90
C TYR A 264 5.17 -29.64 -1.49
N THR A 265 6.33 -30.28 -1.29
CA THR A 265 6.74 -30.75 0.04
C THR A 265 6.91 -29.61 1.02
N THR A 266 7.51 -28.51 0.59
CA THR A 266 7.66 -27.31 1.42
C THR A 266 6.29 -26.78 1.87
N VAL A 267 5.32 -26.70 0.97
CA VAL A 267 3.97 -26.21 1.28
C VAL A 267 3.23 -27.20 2.19
N ILE A 268 3.31 -28.50 1.90
CA ILE A 268 2.66 -29.56 2.68
C ILE A 268 3.21 -29.63 4.12
N ASN A 269 4.51 -29.44 4.31
CA ASN A 269 5.13 -29.41 5.64
C ASN A 269 4.58 -28.27 6.50
N GLN A 270 4.28 -27.12 5.90
CA GLN A 270 3.66 -26.01 6.60
C GLN A 270 2.15 -26.19 6.79
N PHE A 271 1.48 -26.81 5.80
CA PHE A 271 0.04 -27.03 5.76
C PHE A 271 -0.27 -28.53 5.51
N PRO A 272 -0.15 -29.39 6.55
CA PRO A 272 -0.25 -30.85 6.38
C PRO A 272 -1.58 -31.34 5.78
N ASN A 273 -2.64 -30.56 5.92
CA ASN A 273 -3.97 -30.85 5.39
C ASN A 273 -4.26 -30.16 4.04
N PHE A 274 -3.21 -29.72 3.34
CA PHE A 274 -3.35 -29.18 2.00
C PHE A 274 -3.50 -30.29 0.98
N TRP A 275 -4.73 -30.82 0.84
CA TRP A 275 -5.07 -32.01 0.05
C TRP A 275 -4.74 -31.84 -1.43
N THR A 276 -4.96 -30.64 -1.98
CA THR A 276 -4.61 -30.34 -3.38
C THR A 276 -3.11 -30.49 -3.62
N GLY A 277 -2.28 -30.01 -2.70
CA GLY A 277 -0.83 -30.19 -2.76
C GLY A 277 -0.39 -31.65 -2.65
N LEU A 278 -1.02 -32.42 -1.74
CA LEU A 278 -0.77 -33.86 -1.59
C LEU A 278 -1.14 -34.60 -2.88
N SER A 279 -2.32 -34.34 -3.46
CA SER A 279 -2.75 -34.95 -4.72
C SER A 279 -1.81 -34.64 -5.88
N ALA A 280 -1.39 -33.36 -6.01
CA ALA A 280 -0.46 -32.93 -7.04
C ALA A 280 0.92 -33.60 -6.86
N ARG A 281 1.42 -33.68 -5.62
CA ARG A 281 2.69 -34.36 -5.34
C ARG A 281 2.61 -35.87 -5.62
N ALA A 282 1.53 -36.54 -5.26
CA ALA A 282 1.30 -37.93 -5.57
C ALA A 282 1.30 -38.16 -7.09
N HIS A 283 0.65 -37.27 -7.85
CA HIS A 283 0.67 -37.34 -9.31
C HIS A 283 2.11 -37.23 -9.87
N CYS A 284 2.92 -36.32 -9.37
CA CYS A 284 4.31 -36.15 -9.74
C CYS A 284 5.11 -37.41 -9.39
N TYR A 285 4.89 -38.04 -8.22
CA TYR A 285 5.55 -39.32 -7.85
C TYR A 285 5.18 -40.45 -8.77
N ARG A 286 3.92 -40.58 -9.20
CA ARG A 286 3.51 -41.62 -10.16
C ARG A 286 4.18 -41.42 -11.51
N ARG A 287 4.27 -40.20 -12.02
CA ARG A 287 4.97 -39.86 -13.27
C ARG A 287 6.47 -40.20 -13.22
N LEU A 288 7.07 -40.19 -12.02
CA LEU A 288 8.47 -40.61 -11.81
C LEU A 288 8.63 -42.11 -11.48
N GLY A 289 7.55 -42.89 -11.48
CA GLY A 289 7.59 -44.31 -11.08
C GLY A 289 7.80 -44.56 -9.59
N MET A 290 7.67 -43.51 -8.76
CA MET A 290 7.83 -43.60 -7.30
C MET A 290 6.51 -44.01 -6.62
N THR A 291 5.98 -45.18 -6.99
CA THR A 291 4.62 -45.65 -6.61
C THR A 291 4.39 -45.64 -5.11
N ALA A 292 5.33 -46.19 -4.32
CA ALA A 292 5.19 -46.26 -2.87
C ALA A 292 5.01 -44.87 -2.20
N LYS A 293 5.70 -43.83 -2.73
CA LYS A 293 5.56 -42.47 -2.22
C LYS A 293 4.22 -41.82 -2.61
N ALA A 294 3.75 -42.12 -3.81
CA ALA A 294 2.44 -41.69 -4.30
C ALA A 294 1.32 -42.28 -3.41
N GLU A 295 1.39 -43.58 -3.13
CA GLU A 295 0.43 -44.33 -2.33
C GLU A 295 0.34 -43.76 -0.88
N LEU A 296 1.46 -43.33 -0.31
CA LEU A 296 1.45 -42.69 1.01
C LEU A 296 0.63 -41.40 1.04
N ASP A 297 0.80 -40.55 0.03
CA ASP A 297 0.03 -39.29 -0.05
C ASP A 297 -1.45 -39.56 -0.36
N GLU A 298 -1.73 -40.51 -1.27
CA GLU A 298 -3.09 -40.94 -1.62
C GLU A 298 -3.80 -41.56 -0.41
N PHE A 299 -3.10 -42.40 0.38
CA PHE A 299 -3.63 -42.99 1.60
C PHE A 299 -3.98 -41.93 2.66
N ARG A 300 -3.16 -40.89 2.80
CA ARG A 300 -3.47 -39.77 3.70
C ARG A 300 -4.76 -39.07 3.29
N ILE A 301 -4.96 -38.84 1.99
CA ILE A 301 -6.18 -38.24 1.44
C ILE A 301 -7.37 -39.18 1.70
N PHE A 302 -7.24 -40.47 1.36
CA PHE A 302 -8.28 -41.48 1.58
C PHE A 302 -8.69 -41.59 3.06
N LYS A 303 -7.71 -41.69 3.97
CA LYS A 303 -7.98 -41.72 5.42
C LYS A 303 -8.73 -40.49 5.91
N ALA A 304 -8.37 -39.31 5.41
CA ALA A 304 -9.09 -38.08 5.75
C ALA A 304 -10.53 -38.09 5.22
N GLN A 305 -10.76 -38.63 4.02
CA GLN A 305 -12.10 -38.81 3.45
C GLN A 305 -12.97 -39.75 4.30
N MET A 306 -12.42 -40.89 4.68
CA MET A 306 -13.12 -41.88 5.49
C MET A 306 -13.49 -41.34 6.88
N ASN A 307 -12.64 -40.52 7.48
CA ASN A 307 -12.89 -39.92 8.80
C ASN A 307 -13.82 -38.69 8.75
N LYS A 308 -14.47 -38.41 7.62
CA LYS A 308 -15.34 -37.23 7.42
C LYS A 308 -14.68 -35.88 7.78
N HIS A 309 -13.36 -35.84 7.91
CA HIS A 309 -12.58 -34.61 8.11
C HIS A 309 -12.27 -33.90 6.80
N LEU A 310 -12.74 -34.42 5.69
CA LEU A 310 -12.90 -33.67 4.47
C LEU A 310 -14.17 -32.85 4.58
N GLY A 311 -14.12 -31.83 5.39
CA GLY A 311 -14.87 -30.63 5.04
C GLY A 311 -14.44 -30.26 3.61
N ILE A 312 -15.36 -29.76 2.81
CA ILE A 312 -15.16 -29.22 1.47
C ILE A 312 -13.73 -28.69 1.39
N GLN A 313 -12.93 -29.33 0.52
CA GLN A 313 -11.51 -28.99 0.33
C GLN A 313 -11.33 -27.48 0.43
N PRO A 314 -10.64 -26.99 1.42
CA PRO A 314 -10.46 -25.56 1.45
C PRO A 314 -9.60 -25.22 0.24
N ARG A 315 -10.23 -24.63 -0.77
CA ARG A 315 -9.52 -23.60 -1.48
C ARG A 315 -8.98 -22.70 -0.39
N TRP A 316 -7.79 -22.95 0.12
CA TRP A 316 -7.16 -22.21 1.20
C TRP A 316 -8.17 -21.61 2.20
N SER A 317 -8.27 -22.07 3.43
CA SER A 317 -9.18 -21.47 4.43
C SER A 317 -8.95 -19.95 4.44
N ALA A 318 -9.94 -19.16 4.76
CA ALA A 318 -9.78 -17.71 4.85
C ALA A 318 -8.59 -17.33 5.76
N LYS A 319 -8.35 -18.13 6.84
CA LYS A 319 -7.21 -18.00 7.73
C LYS A 319 -5.88 -18.27 7.00
N THR A 320 -5.80 -19.38 6.26
CA THR A 320 -4.59 -19.73 5.49
C THR A 320 -4.29 -18.72 4.40
N LYS A 321 -5.33 -18.26 3.67
CA LYS A 321 -5.20 -17.17 2.71
C LYS A 321 -4.71 -15.88 3.36
N LYS A 322 -5.22 -15.57 4.55
CA LYS A 322 -4.80 -14.39 5.31
C LYS A 322 -3.34 -14.52 5.79
N GLU A 323 -2.93 -15.69 6.28
CA GLU A 323 -1.54 -15.96 6.68
C GLU A 323 -0.57 -15.94 5.50
N MET A 324 -1.01 -16.43 4.33
CA MET A 324 -0.21 -16.41 3.11
C MET A 324 -0.13 -15.03 2.47
N ARG A 325 -1.19 -14.23 2.58
CA ARG A 325 -1.28 -12.84 2.09
C ARG A 325 -0.61 -11.83 3.00
N LYS A 326 -0.58 -12.06 4.32
CA LYS A 326 0.02 -11.13 5.31
C LYS A 326 1.46 -10.70 5.00
N ARG A 327 2.13 -11.39 4.08
CA ARG A 327 3.51 -11.10 3.66
C ARG A 327 3.62 -10.62 2.22
N SER A 328 2.49 -10.50 1.53
CA SER A 328 2.39 -9.93 0.18
C SER A 328 1.63 -8.59 0.16
N GLU A 329 1.08 -8.17 1.30
CA GLU A 329 0.48 -6.83 1.48
C GLU A 329 1.56 -5.92 2.08
N ILE A 330 1.91 -4.90 1.35
CA ILE A 330 2.65 -3.75 1.87
C ILE A 330 1.61 -2.92 2.64
N ASP A 331 1.83 -2.78 3.97
CA ASP A 331 1.11 -1.81 4.80
C ASP A 331 1.32 -0.39 4.27
#